data_f4bd20a1aa7d782cbe4f9e719910be84
#
_entry.id   f4bd20a1aa7d782cbe4f9e719910be84
#
_cell.length_a   1.000
_cell.length_b   1.000
_cell.length_c   1.000
_cell.angle_alpha   90.00
_cell.angle_beta   90.00
_cell.angle_gamma   90.00
#
_symmetry.space_group_name_H-M   'P 1'
#
loop_
_entity.id
_entity.type
_entity.pdbx_description
1 polymer ?
#
loop_
_entity_poly.entity_id
_entity_poly.type
_entity_poly.pdbx_seq_one_letter_code
_entity_poly.pdbx_strand_id
1 'polypeptide(L)'
;MKWQGRRGSTNVRTSSGGGKLMGGGIGGIIIAGILWLVFGVNPMTALQTGQEVAGGGNTTTEPATSDDRDTQFVKVVLADTEEVWHQIFNEAGSTYKEPSLILFNGQVSSACGSASSATGPFYCPGDQTVYLDTSFFVEMRQNLGISGDIQDSGGSENQDKAGDFAQAYVISHEVGHHVQTLLGITQQVSEASRQVTRAQANKLSVLQELQADCFAGVWAQRNQERVQFLEAGDIDEAINAASQIGDDRLARAGGGAVVPDNFTHGTSQQRVQWFTRGLESGNVQTCDTFSGAL
;
A
#
# COMPACT_ATOMS: atom_id res chain seq x y z
N MET A 1 14.59 -10.44 2.18
CA MET A 1 13.87 -11.56 1.50
C MET A 1 14.59 -12.02 0.22
N LYS A 2 14.40 -13.27 -0.23
CA LYS A 2 15.01 -13.82 -1.46
C LYS A 2 14.16 -13.50 -2.67
N TRP A 3 14.46 -12.45 -3.38
CA TRP A 3 13.70 -12.03 -4.56
C TRP A 3 14.52 -12.06 -5.87
N GLN A 4 15.85 -11.98 -5.80
CA GLN A 4 16.73 -11.90 -6.96
C GLN A 4 16.64 -13.17 -7.82
N GLY A 5 16.69 -12.99 -9.16
CA GLY A 5 16.64 -14.10 -10.13
C GLY A 5 15.24 -14.72 -10.30
N ARG A 6 14.19 -14.15 -9.69
CA ARG A 6 12.81 -14.63 -9.82
C ARG A 6 12.09 -13.93 -10.98
N ARG A 7 10.96 -14.50 -11.41
CA ARG A 7 10.10 -13.91 -12.46
C ARG A 7 9.61 -12.53 -12.05
N GLY A 8 9.72 -11.56 -12.94
CA GLY A 8 9.09 -10.25 -12.78
C GLY A 8 7.73 -10.17 -13.50
N SER A 9 6.79 -9.41 -12.92
CA SER A 9 5.52 -9.08 -13.56
C SER A 9 5.70 -8.20 -14.79
N THR A 10 4.87 -8.41 -15.80
CA THR A 10 4.74 -7.55 -16.98
C THR A 10 3.72 -6.42 -16.79
N ASN A 11 3.03 -6.40 -15.66
CA ASN A 11 2.00 -5.40 -15.32
C ASN A 11 2.58 -4.14 -14.66
N VAL A 12 3.90 -4.06 -14.49
CA VAL A 12 4.58 -2.85 -13.97
C VAL A 12 4.90 -1.90 -15.11
N ARG A 13 4.49 -0.65 -14.95
CA ARG A 13 4.72 0.46 -15.88
C ARG A 13 5.41 1.62 -15.17
N THR A 14 6.10 2.46 -15.91
CA THR A 14 6.66 3.72 -15.43
C THR A 14 5.86 4.89 -16.01
N SER A 15 5.61 5.90 -15.17
CA SER A 15 5.02 7.17 -15.61
C SER A 15 6.11 8.23 -15.68
N SER A 16 6.38 8.74 -16.87
CA SER A 16 7.20 9.94 -17.03
C SER A 16 6.32 11.17 -16.84
N GLY A 17 6.59 11.92 -15.76
CA GLY A 17 5.74 12.98 -15.24
C GLY A 17 5.32 14.04 -16.24
N GLY A 18 4.06 14.48 -16.13
CA GLY A 18 3.47 15.59 -16.82
C GLY A 18 2.00 15.38 -17.19
N GLY A 19 1.12 15.00 -16.26
CA GLY A 19 -0.31 14.83 -16.54
C GLY A 19 -1.10 16.12 -16.39
N LYS A 20 -1.95 16.46 -17.38
CA LYS A 20 -3.00 17.47 -17.26
C LYS A 20 -4.04 17.04 -16.24
N LEU A 21 -4.26 17.89 -15.25
CA LEU A 21 -5.40 17.80 -14.34
C LEU A 21 -6.70 17.96 -15.13
N MET A 22 -7.50 16.90 -15.26
CA MET A 22 -8.92 17.00 -15.57
C MET A 22 -9.72 16.69 -14.30
N GLY A 23 -10.54 17.65 -13.95
CA GLY A 23 -11.14 17.86 -12.65
C GLY A 23 -12.06 16.80 -12.10
N GLY A 24 -12.10 16.76 -10.79
CA GLY A 24 -13.27 16.60 -9.94
C GLY A 24 -13.67 15.19 -9.57
N GLY A 25 -13.27 14.72 -8.37
CA GLY A 25 -13.89 13.59 -7.69
C GLY A 25 -13.56 13.58 -6.19
N ILE A 26 -14.56 13.32 -5.38
CA ILE A 26 -14.61 13.47 -3.92
C ILE A 26 -13.67 12.52 -3.15
N GLY A 27 -12.93 11.64 -3.84
CA GLY A 27 -12.03 10.64 -3.24
C GLY A 27 -10.70 11.17 -2.67
N GLY A 28 -10.28 12.40 -3.03
CA GLY A 28 -8.97 12.95 -2.63
C GLY A 28 -8.86 13.46 -1.19
N ILE A 29 -9.95 13.43 -0.41
CA ILE A 29 -9.98 14.05 0.92
C ILE A 29 -9.44 13.09 2.01
N ILE A 30 -9.49 11.80 1.78
CA ILE A 30 -9.14 10.79 2.81
C ILE A 30 -7.61 10.69 2.97
N ILE A 31 -6.87 10.81 1.89
CA ILE A 31 -5.41 10.67 1.86
C ILE A 31 -4.69 11.94 2.37
N ALA A 32 -5.28 13.12 2.16
CA ALA A 32 -4.74 14.39 2.65
C ALA A 32 -4.61 14.48 4.19
N GLY A 33 -5.34 13.65 4.93
CA GLY A 33 -5.29 13.58 6.40
C GLY A 33 -3.98 12.98 6.93
N ILE A 34 -3.42 12.00 6.24
CA ILE A 34 -2.16 11.34 6.64
C ILE A 34 -0.99 12.31 6.51
N LEU A 35 -0.96 13.08 5.45
CA LEU A 35 0.11 14.02 5.14
C LEU A 35 0.21 15.19 6.10
N TRP A 36 -0.93 15.69 6.55
CA TRP A 36 -0.94 16.75 7.54
C TRP A 36 -0.36 16.29 8.88
N LEU A 37 -0.60 15.05 9.27
CA LEU A 37 -0.14 14.49 10.53
C LEU A 37 1.34 14.08 10.50
N VAL A 38 1.85 13.60 9.35
CA VAL A 38 3.24 13.07 9.26
C VAL A 38 4.25 14.15 8.90
N PHE A 39 3.88 15.09 8.03
CA PHE A 39 4.81 16.06 7.43
C PHE A 39 4.52 17.52 7.82
N GLY A 40 3.48 17.79 8.63
CA GLY A 40 3.13 19.14 9.06
C GLY A 40 2.67 20.07 7.91
N VAL A 41 2.41 19.51 6.73
CA VAL A 41 1.99 20.27 5.55
C VAL A 41 0.50 20.55 5.64
N ASN A 42 0.12 21.82 5.79
CA ASN A 42 -1.27 22.23 5.80
C ASN A 42 -1.96 21.86 4.48
N PRO A 43 -3.07 21.09 4.48
CA PRO A 43 -3.78 20.67 3.27
C PRO A 43 -4.17 21.83 2.34
N MET A 44 -4.43 23.01 2.92
CA MET A 44 -4.73 24.24 2.15
C MET A 44 -3.51 24.76 1.39
N THR A 45 -2.30 24.60 1.94
CA THR A 45 -1.07 25.04 1.28
C THR A 45 -0.70 24.08 0.14
N ALA A 46 -0.94 22.77 0.32
CA ALA A 46 -0.74 21.78 -0.73
C ALA A 46 -1.69 21.99 -1.94
N LEU A 47 -2.93 22.43 -1.69
CA LEU A 47 -3.89 22.81 -2.74
C LEU A 47 -3.50 24.11 -3.46
N GLN A 48 -2.92 25.10 -2.77
CA GLN A 48 -2.49 26.35 -3.38
C GLN A 48 -1.21 26.21 -4.21
N THR A 49 -0.23 25.43 -3.74
CA THR A 49 1.00 25.14 -4.51
C THR A 49 0.72 24.27 -5.74
N GLY A 50 -0.27 23.38 -5.68
CA GLY A 50 -0.70 22.57 -6.83
C GLY A 50 -1.36 23.38 -7.96
N GLN A 51 -1.87 24.58 -7.68
CA GLN A 51 -2.47 25.45 -8.72
C GLN A 51 -1.43 26.24 -9.54
N GLU A 52 -0.23 26.48 -9.02
CA GLU A 52 0.80 27.22 -9.74
C GLU A 52 1.64 26.39 -10.72
N VAL A 53 1.59 25.04 -10.64
CA VAL A 53 2.34 24.13 -11.52
C VAL A 53 1.47 23.53 -12.64
N ALA A 54 0.31 24.10 -12.94
CA ALA A 54 -0.56 23.67 -14.03
C ALA A 54 -0.01 24.03 -15.43
N GLY A 55 1.23 23.63 -15.71
CA GLY A 55 1.85 23.60 -17.04
C GLY A 55 1.64 22.22 -17.68
N GLY A 56 0.80 22.18 -18.71
CA GLY A 56 0.33 20.94 -19.31
C GLY A 56 1.41 20.00 -19.84
N GLY A 57 1.40 18.77 -19.37
CA GLY A 57 2.12 17.64 -19.93
C GLY A 57 1.21 16.42 -20.02
N ASN A 58 1.30 15.66 -21.11
CA ASN A 58 0.63 14.37 -21.24
C ASN A 58 1.36 13.35 -20.36
N THR A 59 0.68 12.71 -19.43
CA THR A 59 1.25 11.54 -18.75
C THR A 59 1.27 10.38 -19.73
N THR A 60 2.44 10.03 -20.22
CA THR A 60 2.65 8.80 -20.97
C THR A 60 3.11 7.73 -19.99
N THR A 61 2.39 6.62 -19.95
CA THR A 61 2.82 5.43 -19.21
C THR A 61 3.47 4.45 -20.20
N GLU A 62 4.69 4.04 -19.90
CA GLU A 62 5.43 3.03 -20.69
C GLU A 62 5.68 1.78 -19.84
N PRO A 63 5.87 0.61 -20.48
CA PRO A 63 6.33 -0.57 -19.74
C PRO A 63 7.62 -0.25 -18.99
N ALA A 64 7.73 -0.66 -17.74
CA ALA A 64 8.94 -0.45 -16.95
C ALA A 64 10.07 -1.30 -17.54
N THR A 65 10.94 -0.66 -18.30
CA THR A 65 12.11 -1.26 -18.96
C THR A 65 13.39 -1.06 -18.16
N SER A 66 13.33 -0.27 -17.08
CA SER A 66 14.49 -0.04 -16.22
C SER A 66 14.95 -1.35 -15.58
N ASP A 67 16.27 -1.59 -15.67
CA ASP A 67 16.96 -2.70 -15.01
C ASP A 67 17.49 -2.31 -13.61
N ASP A 68 17.06 -1.13 -13.09
CA ASP A 68 17.41 -0.76 -11.73
C ASP A 68 16.80 -1.72 -10.70
N ARG A 69 17.47 -1.83 -9.57
CA ARG A 69 17.15 -2.79 -8.51
C ARG A 69 15.73 -2.63 -7.98
N ASP A 70 15.28 -1.39 -7.76
CA ASP A 70 13.97 -1.12 -7.16
C ASP A 70 12.84 -1.49 -8.12
N THR A 71 12.99 -1.17 -9.41
CA THR A 71 12.03 -1.60 -10.45
C THR A 71 11.97 -3.12 -10.56
N GLN A 72 13.13 -3.81 -10.55
CA GLN A 72 13.16 -5.28 -10.57
C GLN A 72 12.52 -5.88 -9.33
N PHE A 73 12.79 -5.32 -8.16
CA PHE A 73 12.17 -5.72 -6.90
C PHE A 73 10.64 -5.63 -6.96
N VAL A 74 10.11 -4.47 -7.36
CA VAL A 74 8.65 -4.26 -7.49
C VAL A 74 8.03 -5.25 -8.47
N LYS A 75 8.70 -5.50 -9.62
CA LYS A 75 8.23 -6.51 -10.59
C LYS A 75 8.15 -7.90 -9.98
N VAL A 76 9.14 -8.31 -9.20
CA VAL A 76 9.15 -9.64 -8.56
C VAL A 76 8.08 -9.75 -7.49
N VAL A 77 7.93 -8.74 -6.63
CA VAL A 77 6.91 -8.75 -5.59
C VAL A 77 5.50 -8.79 -6.21
N LEU A 78 5.24 -7.96 -7.23
CA LEU A 78 3.94 -7.99 -7.92
C LEU A 78 3.68 -9.35 -8.57
N ALA A 79 4.68 -9.95 -9.24
CA ALA A 79 4.55 -11.29 -9.81
C ALA A 79 4.23 -12.35 -8.74
N ASP A 80 4.80 -12.24 -7.55
CA ASP A 80 4.52 -13.14 -6.45
C ASP A 80 3.10 -12.98 -5.91
N THR A 81 2.59 -11.75 -5.87
CA THR A 81 1.18 -11.52 -5.50
C THR A 81 0.24 -12.10 -6.55
N GLU A 82 0.55 -11.93 -7.84
CA GLU A 82 -0.22 -12.52 -8.95
C GLU A 82 -0.34 -14.04 -8.80
N GLU A 83 0.79 -14.75 -8.63
CA GLU A 83 0.81 -16.20 -8.50
C GLU A 83 -0.03 -16.70 -7.29
N VAL A 84 0.13 -16.06 -6.13
CA VAL A 84 -0.61 -16.43 -4.92
C VAL A 84 -2.10 -16.20 -5.09
N TRP A 85 -2.50 -15.02 -5.60
CA TRP A 85 -3.92 -14.71 -5.75
C TRP A 85 -4.58 -15.52 -6.86
N HIS A 86 -3.87 -15.86 -7.95
CA HIS A 86 -4.36 -16.82 -8.94
C HIS A 86 -4.66 -18.17 -8.28
N GLN A 87 -3.76 -18.67 -7.43
CA GLN A 87 -3.99 -19.93 -6.72
C GLN A 87 -5.21 -19.85 -5.82
N ILE A 88 -5.32 -18.80 -4.97
CA ILE A 88 -6.43 -18.64 -4.02
C ILE A 88 -7.78 -18.53 -4.74
N PHE A 89 -7.85 -17.74 -5.82
CA PHE A 89 -9.10 -17.60 -6.59
C PHE A 89 -9.48 -18.90 -7.30
N ASN A 90 -8.50 -19.63 -7.85
CA ASN A 90 -8.75 -20.94 -8.46
C ASN A 90 -9.23 -21.96 -7.42
N GLU A 91 -8.67 -22.00 -6.22
CA GLU A 91 -9.15 -22.84 -5.11
C GLU A 91 -10.61 -22.53 -4.75
N ALA A 92 -11.02 -21.27 -4.89
CA ALA A 92 -12.40 -20.82 -4.68
C ALA A 92 -13.31 -20.99 -5.92
N GLY A 93 -12.82 -21.57 -7.02
CA GLY A 93 -13.58 -21.75 -8.28
C GLY A 93 -13.82 -20.44 -9.02
N SER A 94 -13.00 -19.42 -8.81
CA SER A 94 -13.10 -18.09 -9.42
C SER A 94 -11.85 -17.73 -10.21
N THR A 95 -11.89 -16.60 -10.92
CA THR A 95 -10.76 -16.13 -11.73
C THR A 95 -10.21 -14.82 -11.13
N TYR A 96 -8.93 -14.80 -10.87
CA TYR A 96 -8.22 -13.58 -10.47
C TYR A 96 -7.91 -12.73 -11.70
N LYS A 97 -8.19 -11.43 -11.61
CA LYS A 97 -7.77 -10.43 -12.60
C LYS A 97 -6.64 -9.62 -11.95
N GLU A 98 -5.49 -9.63 -12.57
CA GLU A 98 -4.30 -8.93 -12.08
C GLU A 98 -4.49 -7.41 -12.10
N PRO A 99 -3.95 -6.67 -11.11
CA PRO A 99 -3.87 -5.21 -11.16
C PRO A 99 -2.73 -4.76 -12.09
N SER A 100 -2.78 -3.52 -12.55
CA SER A 100 -1.59 -2.82 -13.04
C SER A 100 -0.85 -2.19 -11.86
N LEU A 101 0.47 -1.93 -12.02
CA LEU A 101 1.23 -1.11 -11.09
C LEU A 101 1.99 -0.03 -11.87
N ILE A 102 1.85 1.23 -11.43
CA ILE A 102 2.54 2.37 -12.01
C ILE A 102 3.57 2.90 -11.03
N LEU A 103 4.84 2.83 -11.43
CA LEU A 103 5.92 3.54 -10.77
C LEU A 103 5.94 4.98 -11.28
N PHE A 104 5.93 5.94 -10.36
CA PHE A 104 6.01 7.36 -10.71
C PHE A 104 7.03 8.09 -9.84
N ASN A 105 7.37 9.30 -10.20
CA ASN A 105 8.22 10.19 -9.41
C ASN A 105 7.58 11.58 -9.35
N GLY A 106 7.29 12.04 -8.16
CA GLY A 106 6.72 13.36 -7.89
C GLY A 106 5.20 13.42 -8.00
N GLN A 107 4.62 13.39 -9.19
CA GLN A 107 3.17 13.51 -9.39
C GLN A 107 2.64 12.51 -10.40
N VAL A 108 1.42 12.04 -10.16
CA VAL A 108 0.70 11.13 -11.05
C VAL A 108 -0.80 11.45 -11.06
N SER A 109 -1.46 11.17 -12.18
CA SER A 109 -2.92 11.23 -12.30
C SER A 109 -3.49 9.81 -12.41
N SER A 110 -4.53 9.53 -11.64
CA SER A 110 -5.28 8.27 -11.64
C SER A 110 -6.77 8.54 -11.88
N ALA A 111 -7.56 7.50 -12.07
CA ALA A 111 -9.03 7.61 -12.08
C ALA A 111 -9.62 8.06 -10.73
N CYS A 112 -8.85 7.96 -9.65
CA CYS A 112 -9.24 8.40 -8.31
C CYS A 112 -8.81 9.85 -7.99
N GLY A 113 -8.12 10.52 -8.93
CA GLY A 113 -7.60 11.88 -8.78
C GLY A 113 -6.10 11.96 -8.96
N SER A 114 -5.55 13.15 -8.70
CA SER A 114 -4.10 13.38 -8.73
C SER A 114 -3.48 13.06 -7.40
N ALA A 115 -2.28 12.47 -7.42
CA ALA A 115 -1.48 12.13 -6.27
C ALA A 115 -0.05 12.66 -6.43
N SER A 116 0.64 12.87 -5.33
CA SER A 116 2.05 13.25 -5.27
C SER A 116 2.84 12.29 -4.40
N SER A 117 4.17 12.41 -4.36
CA SER A 117 5.04 11.64 -3.46
C SER A 117 4.52 11.66 -2.02
N ALA A 118 4.01 12.80 -1.59
CA ALA A 118 3.41 12.96 -0.27
C ALA A 118 2.13 12.12 -0.04
N THR A 119 1.53 11.54 -1.05
CA THR A 119 0.35 10.66 -0.91
C THR A 119 0.73 9.27 -0.40
N GLY A 120 1.99 8.85 -0.59
CA GLY A 120 2.40 7.47 -0.38
C GLY A 120 1.88 6.53 -1.48
N PRO A 121 2.16 5.23 -1.37
CA PRO A 121 1.56 4.20 -2.21
C PRO A 121 0.04 4.16 -2.04
N PHE A 122 -0.68 3.84 -3.10
CA PHE A 122 -2.13 3.68 -3.02
C PHE A 122 -2.66 2.81 -4.17
N TYR A 123 -3.78 2.16 -3.92
CA TYR A 123 -4.57 1.49 -4.94
C TYR A 123 -5.76 2.36 -5.37
N CYS A 124 -6.01 2.46 -6.67
CA CYS A 124 -7.19 3.13 -7.20
C CYS A 124 -8.19 2.10 -7.75
N PRO A 125 -9.37 1.92 -7.12
CA PRO A 125 -10.38 1.00 -7.63
C PRO A 125 -10.98 1.43 -8.96
N GLY A 126 -10.92 2.71 -9.31
CA GLY A 126 -11.48 3.26 -10.55
C GLY A 126 -10.77 2.77 -11.81
N ASP A 127 -9.47 2.51 -11.75
CA ASP A 127 -8.67 1.97 -12.85
C ASP A 127 -7.97 0.65 -12.52
N GLN A 128 -8.20 0.11 -11.32
CA GLN A 128 -7.63 -1.14 -10.82
C GLN A 128 -6.09 -1.14 -10.86
N THR A 129 -5.50 -0.04 -10.45
CA THR A 129 -4.06 0.20 -10.54
C THR A 129 -3.48 0.56 -9.18
N VAL A 130 -2.35 -0.07 -8.85
CA VAL A 130 -1.49 0.32 -7.72
C VAL A 130 -0.54 1.42 -8.19
N TYR A 131 -0.41 2.47 -7.42
CA TYR A 131 0.48 3.59 -7.66
C TYR A 131 1.55 3.65 -6.61
N LEU A 132 2.82 3.70 -7.02
CA LEU A 132 3.96 3.68 -6.12
C LEU A 132 4.98 4.73 -6.55
N ASP A 133 5.21 5.73 -5.68
CA ASP A 133 6.31 6.68 -5.88
C ASP A 133 7.64 6.01 -5.56
N THR A 134 8.60 6.14 -6.46
CA THR A 134 9.92 5.54 -6.29
C THR A 134 10.71 6.14 -5.12
N SER A 135 10.40 7.36 -4.69
CA SER A 135 11.03 7.99 -3.51
C SER A 135 10.50 7.43 -2.18
N PHE A 136 9.32 6.82 -2.18
CA PHE A 136 8.66 6.34 -0.96
C PHE A 136 9.51 5.35 -0.17
N PHE A 137 10.20 4.45 -0.84
CA PHE A 137 11.05 3.47 -0.16
C PHE A 137 12.26 4.11 0.53
N VAL A 138 12.80 5.18 -0.05
CA VAL A 138 13.85 5.97 0.59
C VAL A 138 13.31 6.68 1.84
N GLU A 139 12.12 7.25 1.74
CA GLU A 139 11.45 7.94 2.84
C GLU A 139 11.08 6.98 3.97
N MET A 140 10.60 5.76 3.67
CA MET A 140 10.38 4.72 4.67
C MET A 140 11.62 4.46 5.52
N ARG A 141 12.77 4.29 4.88
CA ARG A 141 14.03 4.04 5.57
C ARG A 141 14.49 5.23 6.42
N GLN A 142 14.37 6.44 5.88
CA GLN A 142 14.91 7.65 6.52
C GLN A 142 14.00 8.22 7.61
N ASN A 143 12.69 8.26 7.36
CA ASN A 143 11.74 9.01 8.19
C ASN A 143 10.95 8.12 9.16
N LEU A 144 10.70 6.87 8.80
CA LEU A 144 9.96 5.95 9.66
C LEU A 144 10.86 5.00 10.45
N GLY A 145 12.19 5.08 10.27
CA GLY A 145 13.13 4.22 10.97
C GLY A 145 12.87 2.72 10.68
N ILE A 146 12.26 2.43 9.54
CA ILE A 146 12.06 1.06 9.07
C ILE A 146 13.38 0.63 8.45
N SER A 147 14.34 0.39 9.31
CA SER A 147 15.62 -0.22 8.96
C SER A 147 15.49 -1.71 9.25
N GLY A 148 15.88 -2.54 8.29
CA GLY A 148 16.17 -3.93 8.56
C GLY A 148 17.36 -4.07 9.50
N ASP A 149 17.65 -5.29 9.86
CA ASP A 149 18.65 -5.67 10.86
C ASP A 149 19.99 -4.95 10.68
N ILE A 150 20.28 -3.98 11.56
CA ILE A 150 21.57 -3.25 11.63
C ILE A 150 22.67 -4.15 12.23
N GLN A 151 22.35 -5.39 12.60
CA GLN A 151 23.27 -6.24 13.37
C GLN A 151 24.30 -7.00 12.54
N ASP A 152 24.27 -6.96 11.21
CA ASP A 152 25.35 -7.55 10.42
C ASP A 152 26.29 -6.47 9.86
N SER A 153 27.22 -6.05 10.72
CA SER A 153 28.26 -5.07 10.48
C SER A 153 29.39 -5.64 9.59
N GLY A 154 29.11 -5.84 8.31
CA GLY A 154 30.11 -6.42 7.42
C GLY A 154 29.91 -6.16 5.93
N GLY A 155 29.77 -4.91 5.51
CA GLY A 155 29.90 -4.57 4.09
C GLY A 155 28.68 -3.85 3.49
N SER A 156 28.96 -2.98 2.54
CA SER A 156 27.99 -2.09 1.87
C SER A 156 26.85 -2.79 1.12
N GLU A 157 26.90 -4.10 0.96
CA GLU A 157 25.84 -4.88 0.30
C GLU A 157 24.64 -5.21 1.23
N ASN A 158 24.84 -5.19 2.56
CA ASN A 158 23.77 -5.52 3.50
C ASN A 158 22.89 -4.31 3.89
N GLN A 159 23.37 -3.09 3.74
CA GLN A 159 22.55 -1.89 3.97
C GLN A 159 21.38 -1.77 2.98
N ASP A 160 21.50 -2.37 1.81
CA ASP A 160 20.49 -2.35 0.78
C ASP A 160 19.38 -3.42 0.96
N LYS A 161 19.61 -4.43 1.82
CA LYS A 161 18.63 -5.48 2.11
C LYS A 161 17.68 -5.11 3.24
N ALA A 162 18.04 -4.11 4.00
CA ALA A 162 17.26 -3.64 5.13
C ALA A 162 15.93 -3.04 4.66
N GLY A 163 14.82 -3.70 4.98
CA GLY A 163 13.48 -3.23 4.65
C GLY A 163 12.90 -3.76 3.33
N ASP A 164 13.53 -4.73 2.66
CA ASP A 164 12.94 -5.36 1.45
C ASP A 164 11.55 -5.93 1.76
N PHE A 165 11.39 -6.60 2.88
CA PHE A 165 10.11 -7.20 3.22
C PHE A 165 9.09 -6.16 3.72
N ALA A 166 9.53 -5.07 4.34
CA ALA A 166 8.66 -3.93 4.64
C ALA A 166 8.06 -3.32 3.36
N GLN A 167 8.88 -3.19 2.30
CA GLN A 167 8.42 -2.73 1.00
C GLN A 167 7.46 -3.73 0.34
N ALA A 168 7.76 -5.03 0.42
CA ALA A 168 6.90 -6.09 -0.09
C ALA A 168 5.55 -6.12 0.65
N TYR A 169 5.55 -5.89 1.97
CA TYR A 169 4.32 -5.74 2.75
C TYR A 169 3.44 -4.60 2.22
N VAL A 170 4.00 -3.42 1.95
CA VAL A 170 3.23 -2.31 1.41
C VAL A 170 2.63 -2.65 0.05
N ILE A 171 3.42 -3.20 -0.88
CA ILE A 171 2.91 -3.60 -2.21
C ILE A 171 1.79 -4.64 -2.06
N SER A 172 1.96 -5.63 -1.20
CA SER A 172 0.95 -6.68 -0.98
C SER A 172 -0.31 -6.16 -0.28
N HIS A 173 -0.20 -5.12 0.56
CA HIS A 173 -1.32 -4.42 1.16
C HIS A 173 -2.16 -3.70 0.09
N GLU A 174 -1.51 -2.97 -0.83
CA GLU A 174 -2.21 -2.31 -1.95
C GLU A 174 -2.88 -3.32 -2.89
N VAL A 175 -2.24 -4.47 -3.12
CA VAL A 175 -2.87 -5.59 -3.83
C VAL A 175 -4.03 -6.17 -3.00
N GLY A 176 -3.98 -6.13 -1.68
CA GLY A 176 -5.12 -6.47 -0.81
C GLY A 176 -6.35 -5.61 -1.10
N HIS A 177 -6.19 -4.31 -1.31
CA HIS A 177 -7.28 -3.42 -1.75
C HIS A 177 -7.81 -3.79 -3.15
N HIS A 178 -6.95 -4.24 -4.05
CA HIS A 178 -7.39 -4.76 -5.33
C HIS A 178 -8.26 -6.02 -5.18
N VAL A 179 -7.84 -6.94 -4.33
CA VAL A 179 -8.63 -8.14 -4.00
C VAL A 179 -9.99 -7.77 -3.41
N GLN A 180 -10.05 -6.81 -2.49
CA GLN A 180 -11.32 -6.29 -1.95
C GLN A 180 -12.23 -5.73 -3.05
N THR A 181 -11.66 -5.07 -4.05
CA THR A 181 -12.42 -4.57 -5.21
C THR A 181 -12.99 -5.74 -6.03
N LEU A 182 -12.20 -6.78 -6.31
CA LEU A 182 -12.67 -7.96 -7.04
C LEU A 182 -13.75 -8.74 -6.28
N LEU A 183 -13.69 -8.75 -4.94
CA LEU A 183 -14.68 -9.39 -4.07
C LEU A 183 -15.92 -8.51 -3.82
N GLY A 184 -15.96 -7.27 -4.36
CA GLY A 184 -17.07 -6.33 -4.19
C GLY A 184 -17.11 -5.64 -2.83
N ILE A 185 -16.14 -5.89 -1.94
CA ILE A 185 -16.07 -5.32 -0.59
C ILE A 185 -15.91 -3.80 -0.65
N THR A 186 -15.03 -3.30 -1.52
CA THR A 186 -14.81 -1.85 -1.70
C THR A 186 -16.10 -1.12 -2.06
N GLN A 187 -16.94 -1.71 -2.92
CA GLN A 187 -18.23 -1.13 -3.28
C GLN A 187 -19.19 -1.13 -2.08
N GLN A 188 -19.29 -2.24 -1.35
CA GLN A 188 -20.17 -2.35 -0.18
C GLN A 188 -19.79 -1.34 0.90
N VAL A 189 -18.48 -1.19 1.20
CA VAL A 189 -17.97 -0.20 2.15
C VAL A 189 -18.31 1.22 1.68
N SER A 190 -18.13 1.53 0.40
CA SER A 190 -18.45 2.85 -0.16
C SER A 190 -19.95 3.17 -0.06
N GLU A 191 -20.82 2.19 -0.33
CA GLU A 191 -22.28 2.36 -0.22
C GLU A 191 -22.71 2.53 1.23
N ALA A 192 -22.21 1.71 2.15
CA ALA A 192 -22.49 1.80 3.58
C ALA A 192 -22.02 3.13 4.17
N SER A 193 -20.83 3.59 3.79
CA SER A 193 -20.23 4.85 4.28
C SER A 193 -21.03 6.09 3.90
N ARG A 194 -21.80 6.06 2.81
CA ARG A 194 -22.68 7.17 2.40
C ARG A 194 -23.93 7.30 3.26
N GLN A 195 -24.28 6.26 4.03
CA GLN A 195 -25.53 6.17 4.79
C GLN A 195 -25.34 6.38 6.30
N VAL A 196 -24.11 6.58 6.75
CA VAL A 196 -23.74 6.63 8.14
C VAL A 196 -23.05 7.95 8.50
N THR A 197 -22.80 8.18 9.79
CA THR A 197 -22.03 9.33 10.25
C THR A 197 -20.55 9.20 9.83
N ARG A 198 -19.82 10.33 9.79
CA ARG A 198 -18.39 10.34 9.49
C ARG A 198 -17.58 9.39 10.39
N ALA A 199 -17.84 9.39 11.70
CA ALA A 199 -17.15 8.48 12.62
C ALA A 199 -17.43 7.01 12.32
N GLN A 200 -18.64 6.66 11.89
CA GLN A 200 -18.98 5.31 11.47
C GLN A 200 -18.34 4.96 10.10
N ALA A 201 -18.33 5.90 9.16
CA ALA A 201 -17.62 5.71 7.88
C ALA A 201 -16.12 5.50 8.09
N ASN A 202 -15.50 6.25 9.00
CA ASN A 202 -14.10 6.04 9.38
C ASN A 202 -13.86 4.63 9.95
N LYS A 203 -14.78 4.11 10.78
CA LYS A 203 -14.69 2.73 11.28
C LYS A 203 -14.77 1.70 10.17
N LEU A 204 -15.62 1.90 9.17
CA LEU A 204 -15.66 1.02 7.98
C LEU A 204 -14.36 1.08 7.19
N SER A 205 -13.77 2.27 7.05
CA SER A 205 -12.44 2.43 6.45
C SER A 205 -11.39 1.63 7.22
N VAL A 206 -11.34 1.76 8.55
CA VAL A 206 -10.42 0.97 9.39
C VAL A 206 -10.59 -0.54 9.15
N LEU A 207 -11.82 -1.05 9.10
CA LEU A 207 -12.04 -2.47 8.85
C LEU A 207 -11.54 -2.92 7.46
N GLN A 208 -11.65 -2.06 6.46
CA GLN A 208 -11.12 -2.30 5.11
C GLN A 208 -9.59 -2.35 5.11
N GLU A 209 -8.93 -1.42 5.78
CA GLU A 209 -7.47 -1.40 5.95
C GLU A 209 -6.94 -2.64 6.66
N LEU A 210 -7.55 -3.00 7.79
CA LEU A 210 -7.16 -4.19 8.55
C LEU A 210 -7.34 -5.49 7.76
N GLN A 211 -8.34 -5.55 6.89
CA GLN A 211 -8.50 -6.68 5.98
C GLN A 211 -7.39 -6.73 4.92
N ALA A 212 -6.96 -5.58 4.39
CA ALA A 212 -5.85 -5.50 3.46
C ALA A 212 -4.54 -5.94 4.13
N ASP A 213 -4.30 -5.57 5.40
CA ASP A 213 -3.18 -6.07 6.19
C ASP A 213 -3.24 -7.61 6.35
N CYS A 214 -4.41 -8.16 6.65
CA CYS A 214 -4.59 -9.61 6.74
C CYS A 214 -4.32 -10.30 5.40
N PHE A 215 -4.78 -9.75 4.29
CA PHE A 215 -4.50 -10.28 2.95
C PHE A 215 -3.01 -10.22 2.61
N ALA A 216 -2.29 -9.19 3.04
CA ALA A 216 -0.84 -9.14 2.92
C ALA A 216 -0.16 -10.27 3.73
N GLY A 217 -0.65 -10.56 4.92
CA GLY A 217 -0.20 -11.72 5.71
C GLY A 217 -0.49 -13.05 5.04
N VAL A 218 -1.69 -13.25 4.48
CA VAL A 218 -2.05 -14.45 3.71
C VAL A 218 -1.12 -14.63 2.51
N TRP A 219 -0.85 -13.55 1.76
CA TRP A 219 0.11 -13.58 0.67
C TRP A 219 1.49 -14.03 1.15
N ALA A 220 1.99 -13.48 2.24
CA ALA A 220 3.31 -13.81 2.76
C ALA A 220 3.41 -15.30 3.12
N GLN A 221 2.41 -15.87 3.80
CA GLN A 221 2.36 -17.28 4.15
C GLN A 221 2.32 -18.18 2.91
N ARG A 222 1.39 -17.92 1.99
CA ARG A 222 1.24 -18.73 0.78
C ARG A 222 2.47 -18.64 -0.13
N ASN A 223 3.08 -17.46 -0.23
CA ASN A 223 4.32 -17.30 -0.99
C ASN A 223 5.50 -17.99 -0.32
N GLN A 224 5.56 -18.01 1.02
CA GLN A 224 6.56 -18.76 1.77
C GLN A 224 6.44 -20.27 1.52
N GLU A 225 5.23 -20.82 1.52
CA GLU A 225 4.98 -22.22 1.16
C GLU A 225 5.40 -22.53 -0.28
N ARG A 226 5.15 -21.60 -1.21
CA ARG A 226 5.42 -21.76 -2.64
C ARG A 226 6.92 -21.73 -2.96
N VAL A 227 7.69 -20.79 -2.41
CA VAL A 227 9.06 -20.50 -2.88
C VAL A 227 10.09 -20.27 -1.78
N GLN A 228 9.72 -20.39 -0.51
CA GLN A 228 10.62 -20.24 0.66
C GLN A 228 11.47 -18.97 0.58
N PHE A 229 10.80 -17.82 0.39
CA PHE A 229 11.44 -16.54 0.09
C PHE A 229 11.83 -15.72 1.32
N LEU A 230 11.27 -16.04 2.50
CA LEU A 230 11.56 -15.31 3.74
C LEU A 230 12.96 -15.64 4.28
N GLU A 231 13.61 -14.62 4.80
CA GLU A 231 14.87 -14.69 5.53
C GLU A 231 14.65 -14.26 7.00
N ALA A 232 15.64 -14.47 7.84
CA ALA A 232 15.56 -14.05 9.24
C ALA A 232 15.43 -12.53 9.33
N GLY A 233 14.46 -12.06 10.15
CA GLY A 233 14.19 -10.62 10.32
C GLY A 233 13.08 -10.07 9.41
N ASP A 234 12.76 -10.71 8.29
CA ASP A 234 11.76 -10.20 7.34
C ASP A 234 10.39 -9.93 7.99
N ILE A 235 9.92 -10.86 8.81
CA ILE A 235 8.62 -10.70 9.49
C ILE A 235 8.65 -9.51 10.45
N ASP A 236 9.76 -9.31 11.16
CA ASP A 236 9.93 -8.17 12.06
C ASP A 236 9.93 -6.84 11.28
N GLU A 237 10.46 -6.81 10.06
CA GLU A 237 10.38 -5.65 9.17
C GLU A 237 8.94 -5.30 8.81
N ALA A 238 8.12 -6.29 8.41
CA ALA A 238 6.71 -6.06 8.10
C ALA A 238 5.92 -5.61 9.33
N ILE A 239 6.14 -6.25 10.48
CA ILE A 239 5.50 -5.88 11.76
C ILE A 239 5.87 -4.45 12.14
N ASN A 240 7.16 -4.09 11.98
CA ASN A 240 7.60 -2.73 12.23
C ASN A 240 6.94 -1.74 11.27
N ALA A 241 6.90 -2.04 9.95
CA ALA A 241 6.23 -1.21 8.97
C ALA A 241 4.75 -0.99 9.33
N ALA A 242 4.00 -2.06 9.57
CA ALA A 242 2.60 -2.01 9.98
C ALA A 242 2.39 -1.15 11.25
N SER A 243 3.31 -1.27 12.22
CA SER A 243 3.24 -0.50 13.46
C SER A 243 3.53 0.99 13.28
N GLN A 244 4.41 1.36 12.34
CA GLN A 244 4.80 2.75 12.08
C GLN A 244 3.69 3.56 11.42
N ILE A 245 2.87 2.93 10.60
CA ILE A 245 1.82 3.58 9.81
C ILE A 245 0.42 3.50 10.44
N GLY A 246 0.32 3.10 11.71
CA GLY A 246 -0.94 3.16 12.45
C GLY A 246 -1.32 4.59 12.83
N ASP A 247 -2.62 4.93 12.73
CA ASP A 247 -3.15 6.28 13.00
C ASP A 247 -2.79 6.81 14.39
N ASP A 248 -2.72 5.95 15.40
CA ASP A 248 -2.37 6.33 16.77
C ASP A 248 -0.91 6.77 16.90
N ARG A 249 -0.02 6.15 16.13
CA ARG A 249 1.40 6.51 16.09
C ARG A 249 1.63 7.76 15.29
N LEU A 250 1.01 7.86 14.11
CA LEU A 250 1.07 9.05 13.26
C LEU A 250 0.55 10.28 13.99
N ALA A 251 -0.57 10.17 14.73
CA ALA A 251 -1.09 11.26 15.55
C ALA A 251 -0.10 11.73 16.61
N ARG A 252 0.56 10.79 17.32
CA ARG A 252 1.59 11.13 18.34
C ARG A 252 2.82 11.78 17.70
N ALA A 253 3.30 11.26 16.58
CA ALA A 253 4.46 11.80 15.86
C ALA A 253 4.20 13.23 15.36
N GLY A 254 2.97 13.54 14.94
CA GLY A 254 2.53 14.88 14.55
C GLY A 254 2.22 15.81 15.74
N GLY A 255 2.44 15.40 17.00
CA GLY A 255 2.13 16.20 18.19
C GLY A 255 0.62 16.39 18.44
N GLY A 256 -0.24 15.65 17.75
CA GLY A 256 -1.69 15.71 17.85
C GLY A 256 -2.26 14.82 18.95
N ALA A 257 -3.53 15.08 19.31
CA ALA A 257 -4.28 14.20 20.20
C ALA A 257 -4.69 12.92 19.46
N VAL A 258 -4.58 11.78 20.14
CA VAL A 258 -5.06 10.49 19.63
C VAL A 258 -6.58 10.45 19.78
N VAL A 259 -7.31 10.60 18.66
CA VAL A 259 -8.79 10.61 18.63
C VAL A 259 -9.27 9.43 17.77
N PRO A 260 -9.69 8.29 18.37
CA PRO A 260 -10.04 7.08 17.63
C PRO A 260 -11.14 7.25 16.59
N ASP A 261 -12.08 8.16 16.77
CA ASP A 261 -13.16 8.42 15.81
C ASP A 261 -12.65 9.08 14.49
N ASN A 262 -11.42 9.60 14.51
CA ASN A 262 -10.78 10.16 13.32
C ASN A 262 -9.88 9.14 12.56
N PHE A 263 -9.70 7.95 13.13
CA PHE A 263 -8.86 6.93 12.50
C PHE A 263 -9.52 6.41 11.21
N THR A 264 -8.71 6.25 10.20
CA THR A 264 -9.09 5.69 8.90
C THR A 264 -8.31 4.45 8.53
N HIS A 265 -7.16 4.19 9.18
CA HIS A 265 -6.28 3.04 8.93
C HIS A 265 -6.18 2.08 10.12
N GLY A 266 -6.65 2.49 11.29
CA GLY A 266 -6.56 1.72 12.51
C GLY A 266 -5.29 1.98 13.32
N THR A 267 -5.24 1.38 14.51
CA THR A 267 -4.07 1.49 15.39
C THR A 267 -2.93 0.61 14.92
N SER A 268 -1.69 0.98 15.29
CA SER A 268 -0.51 0.13 15.09
C SER A 268 -0.72 -1.31 15.57
N GLN A 269 -1.33 -1.49 16.74
CA GLN A 269 -1.62 -2.80 17.30
C GLN A 269 -2.60 -3.60 16.44
N GLN A 270 -3.67 -2.98 15.95
CA GLN A 270 -4.66 -3.64 15.10
C GLN A 270 -4.03 -4.09 13.78
N ARG A 271 -3.26 -3.22 13.13
CA ARG A 271 -2.59 -3.52 11.86
C ARG A 271 -1.64 -4.71 12.00
N VAL A 272 -0.77 -4.71 13.01
CA VAL A 272 0.11 -5.83 13.31
C VAL A 272 -0.67 -7.11 13.57
N GLN A 273 -1.74 -7.04 14.38
CA GLN A 273 -2.56 -8.20 14.71
C GLN A 273 -3.20 -8.84 13.47
N TRP A 274 -3.74 -8.02 12.55
CA TRP A 274 -4.40 -8.55 11.36
C TRP A 274 -3.40 -9.09 10.33
N PHE A 275 -2.26 -8.43 10.13
CA PHE A 275 -1.17 -8.98 9.32
C PHE A 275 -0.70 -10.34 9.87
N THR A 276 -0.42 -10.42 11.17
CA THR A 276 0.01 -11.67 11.82
C THR A 276 -1.03 -12.77 11.68
N ARG A 277 -2.32 -12.45 11.82
CA ARG A 277 -3.42 -13.40 11.63
C ARG A 277 -3.43 -14.01 10.22
N GLY A 278 -3.25 -13.18 9.21
CA GLY A 278 -3.13 -13.63 7.83
C GLY A 278 -1.91 -14.51 7.61
N LEU A 279 -0.76 -14.08 8.15
CA LEU A 279 0.50 -14.80 8.07
C LEU A 279 0.45 -16.18 8.74
N GLU A 280 -0.15 -16.29 9.91
CA GLU A 280 -0.26 -17.56 10.64
C GLU A 280 -1.23 -18.55 9.98
N SER A 281 -2.29 -18.04 9.36
CA SER A 281 -3.35 -18.91 8.82
C SER A 281 -3.17 -19.27 7.34
N GLY A 282 -2.62 -18.35 6.52
CA GLY A 282 -2.61 -18.49 5.06
C GLY A 282 -4.00 -18.62 4.43
N ASN A 283 -5.06 -18.25 5.17
CA ASN A 283 -6.46 -18.46 4.77
C ASN A 283 -7.24 -17.14 4.76
N VAL A 284 -7.75 -16.75 3.59
CA VAL A 284 -8.51 -15.51 3.40
C VAL A 284 -9.79 -15.44 4.24
N GLN A 285 -10.37 -16.57 4.63
CA GLN A 285 -11.57 -16.60 5.46
C GLN A 285 -11.32 -16.10 6.89
N THR A 286 -10.08 -16.12 7.36
CA THR A 286 -9.72 -15.57 8.67
C THR A 286 -9.64 -14.04 8.67
N CYS A 287 -9.67 -13.42 7.48
CA CYS A 287 -9.59 -11.98 7.27
C CYS A 287 -10.96 -11.28 7.27
N ASP A 288 -11.99 -11.90 7.84
CA ASP A 288 -13.28 -11.24 7.98
C ASP A 288 -13.22 -10.18 9.10
N THR A 289 -12.97 -8.93 8.72
CA THR A 289 -12.97 -7.77 9.62
C THR A 289 -14.36 -7.16 9.77
N PHE A 290 -15.31 -7.53 8.90
CA PHE A 290 -16.61 -6.89 8.80
C PHE A 290 -17.74 -7.65 9.49
N SER A 291 -17.48 -8.74 10.20
CA SER A 291 -18.52 -9.54 10.86
C SER A 291 -19.50 -8.67 11.64
N GLY A 292 -20.71 -8.50 11.09
CA GLY A 292 -21.78 -7.72 11.69
C GLY A 292 -21.68 -6.19 11.53
N ALA A 293 -20.78 -5.69 10.67
CA ALA A 293 -20.58 -4.25 10.41
C ALA A 293 -21.10 -3.81 9.03
N LEU A 294 -21.30 -4.75 8.09
CA LEU A 294 -21.88 -4.54 6.76
C LEU A 294 -23.21 -5.26 6.63
#